data_03ee0ce6b74b2d000e2ea44d32bc15ba
#
_entry.id   03ee0ce6b74b2d000e2ea44d32bc15ba
#
_cell.length_a   1.000
_cell.length_b   1.000
_cell.length_c   1.000
_cell.angle_alpha   90.00
_cell.angle_beta   90.00
_cell.angle_gamma   90.00
#
_symmetry.space_group_name_H-M   'P 1'
#
loop_
_entity.id
_entity.type
_entity.pdbx_description
1 polymer ?
#
loop_
_entity_poly.entity_id
_entity_poly.type
_entity_poly.pdbx_seq_one_letter_code
_entity_poly.pdbx_strand_id
1 'polypeptide(L)'
;MKKLLFATALLTALFLSACGSQKADSNDLANQPATRPEEGAELDPEFSVDDEDTGETAEPQPDAELSEMVDAIYNVQPVDLMGMETVAIDLTDESWYGYLAGLTADNVDKVDAAVVSEPMTGSQAYSLVLLRLKDKADAREIADSMEENMRKWVCVEADKARVVSFDDKLLYVMADSELVDADLVADAAAKAFGVTFDVDDSLVNEDESELPPELLTAPAVAD
;
A
#
# COMPACT_ATOMS: atom_id res chain seq x y z
N MET A 1 52.83 40.75 15.06
CA MET A 1 53.15 42.12 14.54
C MET A 1 52.09 42.51 13.56
N LYS A 2 51.51 43.71 13.77
CA LYS A 2 50.70 44.53 12.87
C LYS A 2 49.31 43.92 12.47
N LYS A 3 48.14 44.26 13.11
CA LYS A 3 47.40 45.50 13.04
C LYS A 3 47.08 45.94 11.60
N LEU A 4 45.81 45.90 11.21
CA LEU A 4 45.08 47.09 10.78
C LEU A 4 43.56 46.86 10.73
N LEU A 5 42.88 47.72 11.39
CA LEU A 5 41.50 48.14 11.42
C LEU A 5 41.08 48.84 10.12
N PHE A 6 39.79 48.81 9.77
CA PHE A 6 38.92 49.89 9.25
C PHE A 6 37.58 49.24 9.03
N ALA A 7 36.53 49.48 9.71
CA ALA A 7 35.72 50.64 10.08
C ALA A 7 34.81 51.15 8.94
N THR A 8 33.52 51.25 9.33
CA THR A 8 32.39 52.08 8.78
C THR A 8 31.70 51.54 7.53
N ALA A 9 30.37 51.62 7.36
CA ALA A 9 29.33 52.42 7.98
C ALA A 9 27.94 51.80 7.72
N LEU A 10 27.13 51.88 8.69
CA LEU A 10 25.72 52.22 8.87
C LEU A 10 24.91 52.57 7.59
N LEU A 11 23.81 51.84 7.29
CA LEU A 11 22.60 52.46 6.79
C LEU A 11 21.36 51.64 7.26
N THR A 12 20.61 52.24 8.14
CA THR A 12 19.28 51.84 8.61
C THR A 12 18.25 52.13 7.57
N ALA A 13 17.36 51.15 7.30
CA ALA A 13 16.05 51.42 6.73
C ALA A 13 15.02 50.60 7.49
N LEU A 14 14.31 51.27 8.36
CA LEU A 14 13.07 50.82 9.00
C LEU A 14 11.96 50.75 7.94
N PHE A 15 11.41 49.60 7.72
CA PHE A 15 10.04 49.48 7.19
C PHE A 15 9.14 48.81 8.23
N LEU A 16 8.44 49.66 8.96
CA LEU A 16 7.24 49.30 9.69
C LEU A 16 6.14 48.98 8.69
N SER A 17 5.77 47.72 8.57
CA SER A 17 4.49 47.32 7.98
C SER A 17 3.61 46.74 9.06
N ALA A 18 2.57 47.51 9.37
CA ALA A 18 1.53 47.20 10.33
C ALA A 18 0.81 45.91 9.97
N CYS A 19 0.88 44.90 10.82
CA CYS A 19 -0.06 43.78 10.84
C CYS A 19 -1.37 44.27 11.45
N GLY A 20 -2.34 44.58 10.59
CA GLY A 20 -3.72 44.74 10.98
C GLY A 20 -4.35 43.36 11.16
N SER A 21 -4.60 42.95 12.41
CA SER A 21 -5.45 41.81 12.72
C SER A 21 -6.91 42.17 12.45
N GLN A 22 -7.42 41.75 11.28
CA GLN A 22 -8.86 41.66 11.07
C GLN A 22 -9.31 40.26 11.48
N LYS A 23 -10.12 40.22 12.55
CA LYS A 23 -10.97 39.07 12.86
C LYS A 23 -11.97 38.95 11.73
N ALA A 24 -11.83 37.92 10.89
CA ALA A 24 -12.85 37.56 9.91
C ALA A 24 -13.97 36.83 10.64
N ASP A 25 -15.14 37.43 10.66
CA ASP A 25 -16.38 36.76 11.03
C ASP A 25 -16.70 35.68 10.00
N SER A 26 -16.95 34.47 10.50
CA SER A 26 -17.11 33.24 9.72
C SER A 26 -18.43 33.14 8.93
N ASN A 27 -19.15 34.23 8.71
CA ASN A 27 -20.43 34.24 8.00
C ASN A 27 -20.43 34.93 6.64
N ASP A 28 -19.28 35.41 6.14
CA ASP A 28 -19.22 36.20 4.90
C ASP A 28 -18.73 35.43 3.67
N LEU A 29 -18.41 34.12 3.83
CA LEU A 29 -17.96 33.28 2.71
C LEU A 29 -19.10 32.76 1.81
N ALA A 30 -20.35 32.86 2.26
CA ALA A 30 -21.50 32.35 1.49
C ALA A 30 -22.03 33.32 0.43
N ASN A 31 -21.55 34.57 0.41
CA ASN A 31 -22.09 35.65 -0.45
C ASN A 31 -21.06 36.31 -1.37
N GLN A 32 -19.88 35.72 -1.55
CA GLN A 32 -18.96 36.22 -2.59
C GLN A 32 -19.37 35.63 -3.94
N PRO A 33 -19.68 36.45 -4.95
CA PRO A 33 -19.86 35.94 -6.30
C PRO A 33 -18.56 35.29 -6.76
N ALA A 34 -18.65 34.06 -7.28
CA ALA A 34 -17.51 33.35 -7.85
C ALA A 34 -16.90 34.28 -8.93
N THR A 35 -15.72 34.80 -8.68
CA THR A 35 -14.96 35.51 -9.69
C THR A 35 -14.55 34.47 -10.72
N ARG A 36 -15.19 34.59 -11.91
CA ARG A 36 -14.78 33.84 -13.08
C ARG A 36 -13.30 34.16 -13.34
N PRO A 37 -12.45 33.15 -13.59
CA PRO A 37 -11.08 33.39 -14.00
C PRO A 37 -11.12 34.29 -15.25
N GLU A 38 -10.30 35.34 -15.27
CA GLU A 38 -10.21 36.22 -16.46
C GLU A 38 -9.80 35.34 -17.64
N GLU A 39 -10.62 35.42 -18.69
CA GLU A 39 -10.36 34.82 -19.98
C GLU A 39 -9.14 35.56 -20.57
N GLY A 40 -7.95 34.96 -20.50
CA GLY A 40 -6.74 35.59 -21.03
C GLY A 40 -5.43 35.28 -20.34
N ALA A 41 -5.34 34.26 -19.47
CA ALA A 41 -4.04 33.72 -19.17
C ALA A 41 -3.54 32.96 -20.40
N GLU A 42 -2.88 33.70 -21.33
CA GLU A 42 -2.08 33.04 -22.35
C GLU A 42 -1.01 32.21 -21.64
N LEU A 43 -1.13 30.90 -21.77
CA LEU A 43 -0.06 29.99 -21.42
C LEU A 43 1.16 30.38 -22.25
N ASP A 44 2.26 30.70 -21.59
CA ASP A 44 3.53 31.03 -22.22
C ASP A 44 3.89 29.89 -23.20
N PRO A 45 3.93 30.14 -24.50
CA PRO A 45 4.22 29.10 -25.49
C PRO A 45 5.67 28.62 -25.43
N GLU A 46 6.52 29.20 -24.56
CA GLU A 46 7.90 28.76 -24.31
C GLU A 46 8.04 27.87 -23.10
N PHE A 47 6.94 27.49 -22.41
CA PHE A 47 7.00 26.36 -21.52
C PHE A 47 6.99 25.05 -22.33
N SER A 48 8.05 24.84 -23.09
CA SER A 48 8.44 23.52 -23.50
C SER A 48 8.92 22.82 -22.22
N VAL A 49 8.16 21.84 -21.76
CA VAL A 49 8.73 20.78 -20.94
C VAL A 49 9.81 20.20 -21.84
N ASP A 50 11.08 20.52 -21.56
CA ASP A 50 12.16 19.73 -22.10
C ASP A 50 11.84 18.31 -21.60
N ASP A 51 11.47 17.43 -22.53
CA ASP A 51 11.51 15.99 -22.33
C ASP A 51 12.98 15.59 -22.11
N GLU A 52 13.58 16.07 -21.01
CA GLU A 52 14.72 15.42 -20.44
C GLU A 52 14.19 14.09 -19.94
N ASP A 53 14.38 13.08 -20.80
CA ASP A 53 14.55 11.68 -20.49
C ASP A 53 14.49 11.41 -18.96
N THR A 54 13.30 11.55 -18.39
CA THR A 54 12.97 10.82 -17.19
C THR A 54 13.02 9.40 -17.67
N GLY A 55 14.14 8.73 -17.35
CA GLY A 55 14.26 7.29 -17.51
C GLY A 55 13.11 6.68 -16.72
N GLU A 56 11.95 6.70 -17.33
CA GLU A 56 10.77 5.96 -16.92
C GLU A 56 11.20 4.52 -17.08
N THR A 57 11.74 3.96 -16.00
CA THR A 57 11.89 2.51 -15.92
C THR A 57 10.47 2.00 -16.10
N ALA A 58 10.21 1.42 -17.29
CA ALA A 58 8.90 0.88 -17.60
C ALA A 58 8.49 -0.02 -16.44
N GLU A 59 7.31 0.25 -15.86
CA GLU A 59 6.78 -0.57 -14.77
C GLU A 59 6.85 -2.05 -15.17
N PRO A 60 7.28 -2.93 -14.25
CA PRO A 60 7.39 -4.35 -14.58
C PRO A 60 6.02 -4.87 -15.02
N GLN A 61 5.99 -5.56 -16.15
CA GLN A 61 4.75 -6.17 -16.63
C GLN A 61 4.46 -7.42 -15.80
N PRO A 62 3.20 -7.67 -15.42
CA PRO A 62 2.83 -8.86 -14.67
C PRO A 62 3.11 -10.12 -15.49
N ASP A 63 3.60 -11.16 -14.81
CA ASP A 63 3.84 -12.46 -15.43
C ASP A 63 2.51 -13.03 -15.95
N ALA A 64 2.49 -13.41 -17.22
CA ALA A 64 1.28 -13.85 -17.91
C ALA A 64 0.69 -15.13 -17.32
N GLU A 65 1.56 -16.11 -16.97
CA GLU A 65 1.11 -17.37 -16.35
C GLU A 65 0.47 -17.10 -15.00
N LEU A 66 1.12 -16.30 -14.12
CA LEU A 66 0.59 -16.00 -12.80
C LEU A 66 -0.70 -15.20 -12.90
N SER A 67 -0.81 -14.26 -13.84
CA SER A 67 -2.03 -13.49 -14.08
C SER A 67 -3.20 -14.37 -14.53
N GLU A 68 -2.95 -15.30 -15.47
CA GLU A 68 -3.96 -16.28 -15.90
C GLU A 68 -4.38 -17.20 -14.73
N MET A 69 -3.46 -17.53 -13.82
CA MET A 69 -3.78 -18.32 -12.63
C MET A 69 -4.67 -17.54 -11.65
N VAL A 70 -4.41 -16.25 -11.43
CA VAL A 70 -5.27 -15.38 -10.62
C VAL A 70 -6.67 -15.32 -11.23
N ASP A 71 -6.80 -15.13 -12.53
CA ASP A 71 -8.08 -15.14 -13.24
C ASP A 71 -8.80 -16.49 -13.09
N ALA A 72 -8.07 -17.60 -13.16
CA ALA A 72 -8.64 -18.94 -12.98
C ALA A 72 -9.18 -19.15 -11.55
N ILE A 73 -8.48 -18.62 -10.53
CA ILE A 73 -8.95 -18.64 -9.14
C ILE A 73 -10.25 -17.84 -9.03
N TYR A 74 -10.31 -16.62 -9.56
CA TYR A 74 -11.49 -15.76 -9.50
C TYR A 74 -12.69 -16.30 -10.33
N ASN A 75 -12.42 -17.08 -11.37
CA ASN A 75 -13.47 -17.78 -12.10
C ASN A 75 -14.14 -18.88 -11.24
N VAL A 76 -13.45 -19.47 -10.27
CA VAL A 76 -13.99 -20.46 -9.32
C VAL A 76 -14.63 -19.77 -8.11
N GLN A 77 -13.96 -18.76 -7.56
CA GLN A 77 -14.39 -17.95 -6.42
C GLN A 77 -14.33 -16.48 -6.79
N PRO A 78 -15.41 -15.89 -7.28
CA PRO A 78 -15.43 -14.47 -7.62
C PRO A 78 -15.17 -13.58 -6.41
N VAL A 79 -14.32 -12.56 -6.63
CA VAL A 79 -14.03 -11.47 -5.69
C VAL A 79 -14.58 -10.19 -6.31
N ASP A 80 -15.68 -9.69 -5.75
CA ASP A 80 -16.40 -8.53 -6.29
C ASP A 80 -16.05 -7.28 -5.45
N LEU A 81 -14.81 -6.82 -5.59
CA LEU A 81 -14.30 -5.60 -4.98
C LEU A 81 -14.06 -4.51 -6.03
N MET A 82 -14.06 -3.26 -5.59
CA MET A 82 -13.99 -2.13 -6.53
C MET A 82 -12.57 -1.94 -7.09
N GLY A 83 -12.44 -1.99 -8.42
CA GLY A 83 -11.20 -1.67 -9.11
C GLY A 83 -10.10 -2.69 -8.84
N MET A 84 -10.42 -3.97 -8.86
CA MET A 84 -9.42 -5.05 -8.78
C MET A 84 -8.43 -4.95 -9.93
N GLU A 85 -7.15 -4.99 -9.60
CA GLU A 85 -6.04 -4.97 -10.55
C GLU A 85 -5.00 -6.02 -10.16
N THR A 86 -4.43 -6.68 -11.17
CA THR A 86 -3.31 -7.61 -10.98
C THR A 86 -2.06 -6.98 -11.58
N VAL A 87 -1.07 -6.71 -10.73
CA VAL A 87 0.18 -6.05 -11.12
C VAL A 87 1.39 -6.90 -10.76
N ALA A 88 2.51 -6.64 -11.44
CA ALA A 88 3.78 -7.27 -11.11
C ALA A 88 4.33 -6.73 -9.79
N ILE A 89 4.98 -7.58 -9.02
CA ILE A 89 5.81 -7.15 -7.90
C ILE A 89 7.25 -7.06 -8.40
N ASP A 90 7.86 -5.89 -8.29
CA ASP A 90 9.27 -5.70 -8.65
C ASP A 90 10.18 -6.39 -7.62
N LEU A 91 10.75 -7.53 -8.02
CA LEU A 91 11.67 -8.32 -7.18
C LEU A 91 13.07 -7.69 -7.06
N THR A 92 13.33 -6.56 -7.72
CA THR A 92 14.59 -5.82 -7.63
C THR A 92 14.54 -4.64 -6.66
N ASP A 93 13.34 -4.23 -6.25
CA ASP A 93 13.12 -3.12 -5.31
C ASP A 93 12.58 -3.66 -3.97
N GLU A 94 13.41 -3.53 -2.92
CA GLU A 94 13.08 -4.01 -1.57
C GLU A 94 11.81 -3.38 -1.00
N SER A 95 11.53 -2.14 -1.36
CA SER A 95 10.32 -1.45 -0.90
C SER A 95 9.06 -2.08 -1.49
N TRP A 96 9.14 -2.66 -2.69
CA TRP A 96 8.03 -3.34 -3.36
C TRP A 96 7.86 -4.79 -2.88
N TYR A 97 8.91 -5.62 -3.03
CA TYR A 97 8.77 -7.02 -2.65
C TYR A 97 8.60 -7.21 -1.14
N GLY A 98 9.19 -6.34 -0.32
CA GLY A 98 9.01 -6.38 1.13
C GLY A 98 7.60 -5.98 1.55
N TYR A 99 7.06 -4.91 0.96
CA TYR A 99 5.74 -4.41 1.29
C TYR A 99 4.61 -5.29 0.74
N LEU A 100 4.69 -5.69 -0.54
CA LEU A 100 3.61 -6.40 -1.22
C LEU A 100 3.63 -7.91 -1.02
N ALA A 101 4.80 -8.51 -0.78
CA ALA A 101 4.95 -9.96 -0.67
C ALA A 101 5.61 -10.44 0.62
N GLY A 102 5.97 -9.54 1.53
CA GLY A 102 6.64 -9.92 2.78
C GLY A 102 7.99 -10.62 2.58
N LEU A 103 8.60 -10.46 1.41
CA LEU A 103 9.91 -11.02 1.09
C LEU A 103 11.02 -10.17 1.73
N THR A 104 12.17 -10.78 1.89
CA THR A 104 13.38 -10.13 2.42
C THR A 104 14.53 -10.27 1.43
N ALA A 105 15.60 -9.50 1.64
CA ALA A 105 16.82 -9.61 0.84
C ALA A 105 17.45 -11.03 0.89
N ASP A 106 17.17 -11.80 1.95
CA ASP A 106 17.71 -13.15 2.13
C ASP A 106 16.94 -14.22 1.33
N ASN A 107 15.69 -13.92 0.92
CA ASN A 107 14.83 -14.92 0.28
C ASN A 107 14.23 -14.50 -1.07
N VAL A 108 14.29 -13.22 -1.45
CA VAL A 108 13.78 -12.73 -2.75
C VAL A 108 14.43 -13.45 -3.94
N ASP A 109 15.68 -13.82 -3.83
CA ASP A 109 16.42 -14.56 -4.87
C ASP A 109 15.86 -15.97 -5.15
N LYS A 110 15.01 -16.49 -4.28
CA LYS A 110 14.33 -17.80 -4.42
C LYS A 110 13.05 -17.71 -5.25
N VAL A 111 12.57 -16.49 -5.48
CA VAL A 111 11.37 -16.22 -6.28
C VAL A 111 11.77 -15.89 -7.71
N ASP A 112 11.05 -16.46 -8.68
CA ASP A 112 11.24 -16.24 -10.11
C ASP A 112 10.33 -15.12 -10.65
N ALA A 113 9.06 -15.13 -10.23
CA ALA A 113 8.06 -14.13 -10.59
C ALA A 113 7.05 -13.94 -9.47
N ALA A 114 6.46 -12.77 -9.41
CA ALA A 114 5.48 -12.41 -8.40
C ALA A 114 4.43 -11.45 -8.97
N VAL A 115 3.16 -11.69 -8.61
CA VAL A 115 2.05 -10.77 -8.88
C VAL A 115 1.27 -10.54 -7.60
N VAL A 116 0.65 -9.38 -7.51
CA VAL A 116 -0.35 -9.06 -6.50
C VAL A 116 -1.64 -8.65 -7.17
N SER A 117 -2.77 -9.11 -6.65
CA SER A 117 -4.10 -8.70 -7.08
C SER A 117 -4.83 -8.09 -5.89
N GLU A 118 -5.18 -6.82 -6.00
CA GLU A 118 -5.77 -6.04 -4.92
C GLU A 118 -6.70 -4.95 -5.46
N PRO A 119 -7.64 -4.43 -4.64
CA PRO A 119 -8.45 -3.29 -5.03
C PRO A 119 -7.61 -2.01 -5.05
N MET A 120 -7.83 -1.15 -6.06
CA MET A 120 -7.17 0.16 -6.16
C MET A 120 -7.51 1.11 -5.01
N THR A 121 -8.49 0.76 -4.18
CA THR A 121 -8.92 1.58 -3.05
C THR A 121 -8.44 0.98 -1.74
N GLY A 122 -7.66 1.72 -0.96
CA GLY A 122 -7.17 1.28 0.36
C GLY A 122 -8.26 1.14 1.46
N SER A 123 -9.54 1.22 1.10
CA SER A 123 -10.66 1.07 2.02
C SER A 123 -11.25 -0.37 2.06
N GLN A 124 -10.75 -1.25 1.22
CA GLN A 124 -11.17 -2.64 1.16
C GLN A 124 -9.95 -3.52 1.44
N ALA A 125 -9.90 -4.12 2.63
CA ALA A 125 -8.79 -4.97 3.02
C ALA A 125 -8.86 -6.31 2.27
N TYR A 126 -8.11 -6.39 1.18
CA TYR A 126 -7.92 -7.60 0.40
C TYR A 126 -6.61 -7.56 -0.36
N SER A 127 -5.86 -8.64 -0.32
CA SER A 127 -4.71 -8.85 -1.18
C SER A 127 -4.53 -10.33 -1.48
N LEU A 128 -4.32 -10.65 -2.75
CA LEU A 128 -3.90 -11.96 -3.20
C LEU A 128 -2.52 -11.83 -3.83
N VAL A 129 -1.53 -12.48 -3.24
CA VAL A 129 -0.17 -12.54 -3.77
C VAL A 129 0.10 -13.95 -4.30
N LEU A 130 0.54 -14.04 -5.54
CA LEU A 130 0.92 -15.32 -6.14
C LEU A 130 2.37 -15.26 -6.61
N LEU A 131 3.18 -16.16 -6.07
CA LEU A 131 4.61 -16.28 -6.37
C LEU A 131 4.87 -17.55 -7.19
N ARG A 132 5.84 -17.48 -8.10
CA ARG A 132 6.49 -18.65 -8.69
C ARG A 132 7.86 -18.80 -8.04
N LEU A 133 8.12 -19.93 -7.41
CA LEU A 133 9.38 -20.24 -6.75
C LEU A 133 10.35 -20.89 -7.75
N LYS A 134 11.64 -20.63 -7.59
CA LYS A 134 12.69 -21.30 -8.37
C LYS A 134 12.87 -22.75 -7.96
N ASP A 135 12.65 -23.05 -6.68
CA ASP A 135 12.61 -24.40 -6.11
C ASP A 135 11.44 -24.49 -5.14
N LYS A 136 10.56 -25.46 -5.34
CA LYS A 136 9.42 -25.72 -4.46
C LYS A 136 9.83 -26.09 -3.02
N ALA A 137 11.07 -26.55 -2.82
CA ALA A 137 11.58 -26.84 -1.48
C ALA A 137 11.70 -25.60 -0.59
N ASP A 138 11.73 -24.40 -1.17
CA ASP A 138 11.79 -23.13 -0.47
C ASP A 138 10.41 -22.64 0.01
N ALA A 139 9.31 -23.32 -0.36
CA ALA A 139 7.94 -22.86 -0.10
C ALA A 139 7.67 -22.57 1.38
N ARG A 140 8.13 -23.44 2.29
CA ARG A 140 7.94 -23.25 3.74
C ARG A 140 8.64 -21.98 4.24
N GLU A 141 9.90 -21.77 3.84
CA GLU A 141 10.68 -20.60 4.24
C GLU A 141 10.06 -19.29 3.74
N ILE A 142 9.59 -19.28 2.49
CA ILE A 142 8.94 -18.12 1.92
C ILE A 142 7.58 -17.87 2.58
N ALA A 143 6.79 -18.91 2.85
CA ALA A 143 5.53 -18.81 3.57
C ALA A 143 5.73 -18.18 4.95
N ASP A 144 6.67 -18.68 5.74
CA ASP A 144 7.00 -18.13 7.06
C ASP A 144 7.38 -16.64 6.99
N SER A 145 8.14 -16.24 5.96
CA SER A 145 8.51 -14.84 5.74
C SER A 145 7.29 -13.98 5.41
N MET A 146 6.40 -14.46 4.56
CA MET A 146 5.15 -13.74 4.23
C MET A 146 4.26 -13.59 5.47
N GLU A 147 4.10 -14.65 6.26
CA GLU A 147 3.32 -14.63 7.49
C GLU A 147 3.86 -13.63 8.52
N GLU A 148 5.18 -13.53 8.65
CA GLU A 148 5.81 -12.60 9.58
C GLU A 148 5.69 -11.14 9.13
N ASN A 149 5.86 -10.88 7.83
CA ASN A 149 6.06 -9.53 7.33
C ASN A 149 4.80 -8.87 6.75
N MET A 150 3.81 -9.64 6.26
CA MET A 150 2.60 -9.11 5.64
C MET A 150 1.51 -8.65 6.61
N ARG A 151 1.70 -8.78 7.92
CA ARG A 151 0.72 -8.39 8.95
C ARG A 151 0.59 -6.88 9.18
N LYS A 152 1.35 -6.04 8.47
CA LYS A 152 1.44 -4.60 8.76
C LYS A 152 0.52 -3.77 7.88
N TRP A 153 -0.77 -3.83 8.12
CA TRP A 153 -1.74 -2.95 7.45
C TRP A 153 -1.89 -1.63 8.19
N VAL A 154 -1.87 -0.53 7.43
CA VAL A 154 -1.77 0.82 8.02
C VAL A 154 -3.14 1.48 8.19
N CYS A 155 -4.16 1.11 7.42
CA CYS A 155 -5.45 1.82 7.40
C CYS A 155 -6.70 0.94 7.54
N VAL A 156 -6.66 -0.31 7.09
CA VAL A 156 -7.75 -1.28 7.20
C VAL A 156 -7.13 -2.63 7.51
N GLU A 157 -7.56 -3.25 8.59
CA GLU A 157 -7.00 -4.52 9.02
C GLU A 157 -7.72 -5.68 8.35
N ALA A 158 -6.94 -6.58 7.73
CA ALA A 158 -7.43 -7.89 7.41
C ALA A 158 -7.47 -8.73 8.68
N ASP A 159 -8.59 -9.35 8.96
CA ASP A 159 -8.75 -10.22 10.14
C ASP A 159 -8.34 -11.66 9.85
N LYS A 160 -8.20 -12.02 8.57
CA LYS A 160 -7.89 -13.37 8.14
C LYS A 160 -6.90 -13.41 6.98
N ALA A 161 -5.96 -14.34 7.07
CA ALA A 161 -5.10 -14.67 5.95
C ALA A 161 -4.90 -16.17 5.84
N ARG A 162 -4.56 -16.64 4.64
CA ARG A 162 -4.18 -18.02 4.38
C ARG A 162 -3.04 -18.08 3.40
N VAL A 163 -2.02 -18.87 3.70
CA VAL A 163 -0.91 -19.14 2.83
C VAL A 163 -0.93 -20.61 2.43
N VAL A 164 -0.83 -20.88 1.14
CA VAL A 164 -0.82 -22.23 0.60
C VAL A 164 0.25 -22.39 -0.46
N SER A 165 0.84 -23.58 -0.58
CA SER A 165 1.75 -23.88 -1.68
C SER A 165 1.31 -25.13 -2.43
N PHE A 166 1.59 -25.15 -3.73
CA PHE A 166 1.37 -26.29 -4.62
C PHE A 166 2.36 -26.21 -5.79
N ASP A 167 2.94 -27.33 -6.15
CA ASP A 167 4.00 -27.39 -7.13
C ASP A 167 5.12 -26.36 -6.83
N ASP A 168 5.40 -25.43 -7.73
CA ASP A 168 6.34 -24.32 -7.57
C ASP A 168 5.64 -22.98 -7.27
N LYS A 169 4.38 -23.02 -6.90
CA LYS A 169 3.58 -21.83 -6.60
C LYS A 169 3.37 -21.66 -5.10
N LEU A 170 3.34 -20.41 -4.65
CA LEU A 170 2.92 -20.03 -3.31
C LEU A 170 1.89 -18.92 -3.41
N LEU A 171 0.74 -19.15 -2.83
CA LEU A 171 -0.40 -18.24 -2.80
C LEU A 171 -0.61 -17.74 -1.37
N TYR A 172 -0.64 -16.45 -1.19
CA TYR A 172 -1.05 -15.79 0.04
C TYR A 172 -2.30 -14.97 -0.22
N VAL A 173 -3.34 -15.20 0.55
CA VAL A 173 -4.59 -14.42 0.48
C VAL A 173 -4.86 -13.84 1.84
N MET A 174 -5.12 -12.56 1.91
CA MET A 174 -5.56 -11.91 3.13
C MET A 174 -6.76 -11.03 2.86
N ALA A 175 -7.70 -10.98 3.79
CA ALA A 175 -8.95 -10.26 3.62
C ALA A 175 -9.55 -9.82 4.95
N ASP A 176 -10.38 -8.79 4.89
CA ASP A 176 -11.46 -8.57 5.83
C ASP A 176 -12.55 -9.63 5.55
N SER A 177 -12.82 -10.51 6.51
CA SER A 177 -13.76 -11.62 6.36
C SER A 177 -15.21 -11.18 6.16
N GLU A 178 -15.54 -9.91 6.47
CA GLU A 178 -16.86 -9.33 6.15
C GLU A 178 -16.99 -9.04 4.64
N LEU A 179 -15.88 -8.87 3.93
CA LEU A 179 -15.84 -8.57 2.50
C LEU A 179 -15.58 -9.82 1.65
N VAL A 180 -14.55 -10.59 2.01
CA VAL A 180 -14.08 -11.75 1.24
C VAL A 180 -13.63 -12.87 2.19
N ASP A 181 -14.06 -14.09 1.94
CA ASP A 181 -13.56 -15.26 2.66
C ASP A 181 -12.23 -15.73 2.04
N ALA A 182 -11.12 -15.47 2.72
CA ALA A 182 -9.77 -15.84 2.28
C ALA A 182 -9.61 -17.36 2.11
N ASP A 183 -10.30 -18.17 2.93
CA ASP A 183 -10.23 -19.64 2.81
C ASP A 183 -10.90 -20.12 1.51
N LEU A 184 -12.05 -19.54 1.15
CA LEU A 184 -12.71 -19.89 -0.09
C LEU A 184 -11.90 -19.52 -1.33
N VAL A 185 -11.18 -18.39 -1.29
CA VAL A 185 -10.29 -17.98 -2.38
C VAL A 185 -9.10 -18.92 -2.48
N ALA A 186 -8.47 -19.28 -1.37
CA ALA A 186 -7.38 -20.26 -1.37
C ALA A 186 -7.86 -21.66 -1.85
N ASP A 187 -9.00 -22.13 -1.36
CA ASP A 187 -9.61 -23.40 -1.82
C ASP A 187 -9.97 -23.39 -3.31
N ALA A 188 -10.24 -22.20 -3.87
CA ALA A 188 -10.48 -22.07 -5.30
C ALA A 188 -9.24 -22.39 -6.13
N ALA A 189 -8.05 -22.13 -5.63
CA ALA A 189 -6.81 -22.55 -6.30
C ALA A 189 -6.72 -24.08 -6.39
N ALA A 190 -6.99 -24.79 -5.29
CA ALA A 190 -7.04 -26.25 -5.32
C ALA A 190 -8.04 -26.81 -6.33
N LYS A 191 -9.21 -26.17 -6.46
CA LYS A 191 -10.26 -26.57 -7.42
C LYS A 191 -9.89 -26.21 -8.85
N ALA A 192 -9.34 -25.00 -9.08
CA ALA A 192 -8.99 -24.53 -10.41
C ALA A 192 -7.87 -25.37 -11.05
N PHE A 193 -6.90 -25.80 -10.25
CA PHE A 193 -5.71 -26.50 -10.74
C PHE A 193 -5.72 -28.00 -10.43
N GLY A 194 -6.69 -28.49 -9.66
CA GLY A 194 -6.79 -29.92 -9.31
C GLY A 194 -5.63 -30.39 -8.42
N VAL A 195 -5.12 -29.52 -7.55
CA VAL A 195 -3.97 -29.76 -6.70
C VAL A 195 -4.37 -29.97 -5.23
N THR A 196 -3.41 -30.48 -4.44
CA THR A 196 -3.44 -30.47 -2.97
C THR A 196 -2.29 -29.59 -2.49
N PHE A 197 -2.48 -28.96 -1.36
CA PHE A 197 -1.46 -28.07 -0.81
C PHE A 197 -0.37 -28.83 -0.07
N ASP A 198 0.89 -28.42 -0.27
CA ASP A 198 2.06 -28.90 0.47
C ASP A 198 2.27 -28.07 1.75
N VAL A 199 2.03 -26.76 1.69
CA VAL A 199 1.92 -25.83 2.82
C VAL A 199 0.48 -25.37 2.86
N ASP A 200 -0.12 -25.28 4.05
CA ASP A 200 -1.51 -24.83 4.24
C ASP A 200 -1.66 -24.27 5.65
N ASP A 201 -1.46 -22.98 5.79
CA ASP A 201 -1.54 -22.28 7.08
C ASP A 201 -2.60 -21.19 7.03
N SER A 202 -3.45 -21.16 8.04
CA SER A 202 -4.46 -20.12 8.24
C SER A 202 -4.06 -19.23 9.41
N LEU A 203 -4.14 -17.95 9.20
CA LEU A 203 -3.83 -16.91 10.16
C LEU A 203 -5.09 -16.14 10.48
N VAL A 204 -5.39 -15.99 11.75
CA VAL A 204 -6.47 -15.13 12.23
C VAL A 204 -5.84 -14.03 13.05
N ASN A 205 -6.16 -12.81 12.71
CA ASN A 205 -5.79 -11.66 13.52
C ASN A 205 -6.80 -11.62 14.67
N GLU A 206 -6.44 -12.21 15.81
CA GLU A 206 -7.25 -12.06 17.02
C GLU A 206 -7.13 -10.59 17.43
N ASP A 207 -8.26 -9.89 17.33
CA ASP A 207 -8.38 -8.50 17.76
C ASP A 207 -7.86 -8.38 19.21
N GLU A 208 -6.71 -7.75 19.39
CA GLU A 208 -6.25 -7.33 20.73
C GLU A 208 -7.15 -6.22 21.34
N SER A 209 -8.30 -5.97 20.74
CA SER A 209 -9.26 -4.96 21.17
C SER A 209 -10.18 -5.41 22.30
N GLU A 210 -9.99 -6.57 22.89
CA GLU A 210 -10.53 -6.80 24.23
C GLU A 210 -9.78 -5.90 25.22
N LEU A 211 -10.32 -4.66 25.38
CA LEU A 211 -9.91 -3.77 26.45
C LEU A 211 -9.83 -4.58 27.75
N PRO A 212 -8.70 -4.53 28.47
CA PRO A 212 -8.58 -5.23 29.74
C PRO A 212 -9.81 -4.98 30.57
N PRO A 213 -10.43 -6.01 31.17
CA PRO A 213 -11.67 -5.87 31.94
C PRO A 213 -11.61 -4.79 33.04
N GLU A 214 -10.41 -4.37 33.42
CA GLU A 214 -10.12 -3.31 34.35
C GLU A 214 -10.50 -1.91 33.81
N LEU A 215 -10.53 -1.71 32.48
CA LEU A 215 -10.93 -0.46 31.85
C LEU A 215 -12.45 -0.39 31.61
N LEU A 216 -13.17 -1.50 31.72
CA LEU A 216 -14.62 -1.56 31.57
C LEU A 216 -15.38 -1.27 32.86
N THR A 217 -14.69 -1.24 34.02
CA THR A 217 -15.29 -0.82 35.30
C THR A 217 -15.15 0.69 35.47
N ALA A 218 -16.15 1.45 35.09
CA ALA A 218 -16.24 2.86 35.47
C ALA A 218 -16.17 2.95 36.99
N PRO A 219 -15.38 3.89 37.55
CA PRO A 219 -15.40 4.10 39.00
C PRO A 219 -16.80 4.46 39.43
N ALA A 220 -17.34 3.74 40.43
CA ALA A 220 -18.61 4.07 41.04
C ALA A 220 -18.54 5.49 41.54
N VAL A 221 -19.41 6.36 41.01
CA VAL A 221 -19.58 7.70 41.50
C VAL A 221 -20.13 7.57 42.92
N ALA A 222 -19.32 7.92 43.92
CA ALA A 222 -19.79 8.00 45.31
C ALA A 222 -20.62 9.26 45.46
N ASP A 223 -21.89 9.08 45.84
CA ASP A 223 -22.81 10.15 46.30
C ASP A 223 -22.34 10.79 47.61
#